data_77cb9f7c3d92701d390fac1c7b5cc717
#
_entry.id   77cb9f7c3d92701d390fac1c7b5cc717
#
_cell.length_a   1.000
_cell.length_b   1.000
_cell.length_c   1.000
_cell.angle_alpha   90.00
_cell.angle_beta   90.00
_cell.angle_gamma   90.00
#
_symmetry.space_group_name_H-M   'P 1'
#
loop_
_entity.id
_entity.type
_entity.pdbx_description
1 polymer ?
#
loop_
_entity_poly.entity_id
_entity_poly.type
_entity_poly.pdbx_seq_one_letter_code
_entity_poly.pdbx_strand_id
1 'polypeptide(L)'
;MSKILFLYMPNPNIARHIEALIFSSSQSIGTQEIILALNAVFNKEFTEAQVFESIAQIKEKYSRDDSAIELVFLNNGYQFLTKKDYHETVNQLQLHRSKKKLSQAAMETLAIIAYRQPITKLEIEQIRGVNSDYSVQRLLEKELISIDGKAETPGRPILYSTSTLFMDYFGLNNLNQLPQLKDIVKEENSVGENLE
;
A
#
# COMPACT_ATOMS: atom_id res chain seq x y z
N MET A 1 -38.34 -6.94 -0.09
CA MET A 1 -38.77 -5.61 -0.56
C MET A 1 -37.52 -4.76 -0.85
N SER A 2 -36.88 -4.87 -2.01
CA SER A 2 -35.77 -3.96 -2.41
C SER A 2 -35.35 -4.04 -3.90
N LYS A 3 -36.14 -4.63 -4.78
CA LYS A 3 -35.79 -4.73 -6.22
C LYS A 3 -36.40 -3.63 -7.11
N ILE A 4 -37.22 -2.72 -6.58
CA ILE A 4 -38.00 -1.76 -7.40
C ILE A 4 -37.35 -0.38 -7.49
N LEU A 5 -36.37 -0.04 -6.64
CA LEU A 5 -35.78 1.31 -6.62
C LEU A 5 -34.63 1.53 -7.62
N PHE A 6 -34.15 0.47 -8.30
CA PHE A 6 -32.99 0.53 -9.21
C PHE A 6 -33.31 0.88 -10.67
N LEU A 7 -34.61 1.05 -11.01
CA LEU A 7 -35.06 1.20 -12.41
C LEU A 7 -35.08 2.65 -12.93
N TYR A 8 -34.66 3.64 -12.11
CA TYR A 8 -34.71 5.05 -12.53
C TYR A 8 -33.44 5.81 -12.14
N MET A 9 -32.28 5.38 -12.61
CA MET A 9 -31.09 6.24 -12.64
C MET A 9 -30.84 6.69 -14.10
N PRO A 10 -31.22 7.92 -14.46
CA PRO A 10 -30.87 8.46 -15.77
C PRO A 10 -29.36 8.66 -15.80
N ASN A 11 -28.67 7.85 -16.58
CA ASN A 11 -27.25 7.94 -16.91
C ASN A 11 -26.35 8.04 -15.64
N PRO A 12 -25.98 6.92 -15.00
CA PRO A 12 -25.18 6.95 -13.80
C PRO A 12 -23.85 7.64 -14.12
N ASN A 13 -23.49 8.65 -13.36
CA ASN A 13 -22.17 9.27 -13.47
C ASN A 13 -21.14 8.27 -12.95
N ILE A 14 -20.60 7.44 -13.83
CA ILE A 14 -19.69 6.34 -13.53
C ILE A 14 -18.47 6.85 -12.75
N ALA A 15 -17.96 8.04 -13.10
CA ALA A 15 -16.82 8.64 -12.40
C ALA A 15 -17.10 8.83 -10.90
N ARG A 16 -18.34 9.23 -10.50
CA ARG A 16 -18.70 9.35 -9.09
C ARG A 16 -18.78 8.02 -8.36
N HIS A 17 -19.21 6.95 -9.04
CA HIS A 17 -19.21 5.62 -8.44
C HIS A 17 -17.79 5.11 -8.24
N ILE A 18 -16.92 5.32 -9.22
CA ILE A 18 -15.47 4.98 -9.09
C ILE A 18 -14.81 5.80 -7.99
N GLU A 19 -15.08 7.11 -7.93
CA GLU A 19 -14.59 7.98 -6.86
C GLU A 19 -15.01 7.46 -5.47
N ALA A 20 -16.27 7.04 -5.31
CA ALA A 20 -16.78 6.48 -4.06
C ALA A 20 -16.13 5.13 -3.73
N LEU A 21 -15.91 4.24 -4.71
CA LEU A 21 -15.22 2.98 -4.50
C LEU A 21 -13.78 3.20 -4.02
N ILE A 22 -13.03 4.07 -4.70
CA ILE A 22 -11.66 4.39 -4.33
C ILE A 22 -11.60 5.04 -2.94
N PHE A 23 -12.53 5.95 -2.63
CA PHE A 23 -12.58 6.62 -1.33
C PHE A 23 -12.94 5.67 -0.18
N SER A 24 -13.81 4.70 -0.42
CA SER A 24 -14.24 3.72 0.60
C SER A 24 -13.23 2.60 0.83
N SER A 25 -12.28 2.45 -0.07
CA SER A 25 -11.27 1.41 0.01
C SER A 25 -10.20 1.76 1.03
N SER A 26 -9.84 0.80 1.89
CA SER A 26 -8.77 0.98 2.88
C SER A 26 -7.37 0.82 2.28
N GLN A 27 -7.28 0.24 1.08
CA GLN A 27 -6.07 -0.02 0.31
C GLN A 27 -6.28 0.44 -1.13
N SER A 28 -5.22 0.43 -1.95
CA SER A 28 -5.34 0.68 -3.38
C SER A 28 -6.29 -0.33 -4.03
N ILE A 29 -7.23 0.16 -4.86
CA ILE A 29 -8.20 -0.67 -5.57
C ILE A 29 -7.84 -0.78 -7.04
N GLY A 30 -7.76 -2.01 -7.54
CA GLY A 30 -7.40 -2.31 -8.93
C GLY A 30 -8.54 -2.06 -9.93
N THR A 31 -8.18 -1.82 -11.19
CA THR A 31 -9.16 -1.58 -12.27
C THR A 31 -10.16 -2.73 -12.42
N GLN A 32 -9.70 -3.98 -12.30
CA GLN A 32 -10.58 -5.15 -12.42
C GLN A 32 -11.60 -5.23 -11.29
N GLU A 33 -11.19 -4.90 -10.07
CA GLU A 33 -12.08 -4.87 -8.92
C GLU A 33 -13.15 -3.77 -9.05
N ILE A 34 -12.76 -2.59 -9.58
CA ILE A 34 -13.69 -1.52 -9.93
C ILE A 34 -14.71 -2.00 -10.97
N ILE A 35 -14.25 -2.66 -12.04
CA ILE A 35 -15.13 -3.19 -13.10
C ILE A 35 -16.12 -4.21 -12.52
N LEU A 36 -15.64 -5.15 -11.70
CA LEU A 36 -16.51 -6.15 -11.06
C LEU A 36 -17.59 -5.50 -10.20
N ALA A 37 -17.24 -4.50 -9.39
CA ALA A 37 -18.19 -3.77 -8.57
C ALA A 37 -19.24 -3.02 -9.42
N LEU A 38 -18.80 -2.33 -10.48
CA LEU A 38 -19.71 -1.61 -11.38
C LEU A 38 -20.65 -2.57 -12.13
N ASN A 39 -20.13 -3.68 -12.66
CA ASN A 39 -20.92 -4.68 -13.37
C ASN A 39 -22.01 -5.28 -12.45
N ALA A 40 -21.67 -5.55 -11.20
CA ALA A 40 -22.60 -6.10 -10.21
C ALA A 40 -23.73 -5.10 -9.87
N VAL A 41 -23.43 -3.79 -9.78
CA VAL A 41 -24.42 -2.76 -9.45
C VAL A 41 -25.32 -2.43 -10.64
N PHE A 42 -24.74 -2.26 -11.83
CA PHE A 42 -25.47 -1.76 -13.00
C PHE A 42 -26.01 -2.86 -13.91
N ASN A 43 -25.69 -4.12 -13.64
CA ASN A 43 -26.03 -5.26 -14.48
C ASN A 43 -25.65 -5.02 -15.96
N LYS A 44 -24.46 -4.45 -16.17
CA LYS A 44 -23.91 -4.05 -17.47
C LYS A 44 -22.41 -4.30 -17.46
N GLU A 45 -21.83 -4.70 -18.58
CA GLU A 45 -20.39 -4.85 -18.72
C GLU A 45 -19.71 -3.51 -18.99
N PHE A 46 -18.76 -3.14 -18.14
CA PHE A 46 -17.89 -1.99 -18.31
C PHE A 46 -16.53 -2.44 -18.82
N THR A 47 -15.96 -1.65 -19.73
CA THR A 47 -14.62 -1.88 -20.28
C THR A 47 -13.55 -1.14 -19.47
N GLU A 48 -12.32 -1.62 -19.51
CA GLU A 48 -11.18 -0.90 -18.89
C GLU A 48 -11.05 0.53 -19.43
N ALA A 49 -11.27 0.74 -20.74
CA ALA A 49 -11.20 2.07 -21.35
C ALA A 49 -12.16 3.06 -20.70
N GLN A 50 -13.40 2.66 -20.41
CA GLN A 50 -14.40 3.52 -19.74
C GLN A 50 -13.99 3.84 -18.29
N VAL A 51 -13.39 2.87 -17.59
CA VAL A 51 -12.89 3.07 -16.23
C VAL A 51 -11.68 4.02 -16.25
N PHE A 52 -10.73 3.85 -17.17
CA PHE A 52 -9.58 4.75 -17.30
C PHE A 52 -9.96 6.18 -17.65
N GLU A 53 -10.94 6.37 -18.56
CA GLU A 53 -11.47 7.69 -18.89
C GLU A 53 -12.05 8.38 -17.63
N SER A 54 -12.84 7.64 -16.86
CA SER A 54 -13.44 8.15 -15.62
C SER A 54 -12.36 8.47 -14.55
N ILE A 55 -11.35 7.62 -14.44
CA ILE A 55 -10.20 7.85 -13.53
C ILE A 55 -9.42 9.09 -13.95
N ALA A 56 -9.22 9.33 -15.23
CA ALA A 56 -8.55 10.54 -15.72
C ALA A 56 -9.32 11.81 -15.32
N GLN A 57 -10.66 11.80 -15.43
CA GLN A 57 -11.52 12.90 -14.96
C GLN A 57 -11.41 13.12 -13.44
N ILE A 58 -11.39 12.05 -12.65
CA ILE A 58 -11.23 12.14 -11.20
C ILE A 58 -9.83 12.70 -10.86
N LYS A 59 -8.78 12.22 -11.51
CA LYS A 59 -7.42 12.69 -11.32
C LYS A 59 -7.29 14.18 -11.64
N GLU A 60 -7.87 14.64 -12.73
CA GLU A 60 -7.92 16.05 -13.10
C GLU A 60 -8.66 16.90 -12.06
N LYS A 61 -9.83 16.42 -11.57
CA LYS A 61 -10.60 17.09 -10.52
C LYS A 61 -9.76 17.33 -9.27
N TYR A 62 -8.98 16.34 -8.82
CA TYR A 62 -8.19 16.39 -7.58
C TYR A 62 -6.76 16.91 -7.78
N SER A 63 -6.32 17.18 -9.01
CA SER A 63 -5.02 17.82 -9.29
C SER A 63 -5.00 19.32 -8.97
N ARG A 64 -6.16 19.96 -8.87
CA ARG A 64 -6.31 21.42 -8.65
C ARG A 64 -5.80 21.83 -7.27
N ASP A 65 -5.36 23.07 -7.15
CA ASP A 65 -4.80 23.61 -5.90
C ASP A 65 -5.84 23.75 -4.77
N ASP A 66 -7.13 23.74 -5.12
CA ASP A 66 -8.25 23.80 -4.16
C ASP A 66 -8.53 22.45 -3.46
N SER A 67 -7.80 21.39 -3.79
CA SER A 67 -7.93 20.08 -3.17
C SER A 67 -6.72 19.76 -2.29
N ALA A 68 -6.98 19.29 -1.05
CA ALA A 68 -5.95 18.80 -0.13
C ALA A 68 -5.55 17.34 -0.37
N ILE A 69 -6.31 16.61 -1.22
CA ILE A 69 -6.06 15.21 -1.58
C ILE A 69 -5.81 15.08 -3.06
N GLU A 70 -5.16 14.01 -3.45
CA GLU A 70 -4.88 13.64 -4.84
C GLU A 70 -5.15 12.15 -5.06
N LEU A 71 -5.43 11.79 -6.32
CA LEU A 71 -5.57 10.40 -6.74
C LEU A 71 -4.23 9.89 -7.27
N VAL A 72 -3.67 8.90 -6.59
CA VAL A 72 -2.40 8.28 -6.96
C VAL A 72 -2.61 6.85 -7.46
N PHE A 73 -1.68 6.40 -8.31
CA PHE A 73 -1.57 5.01 -8.73
C PHE A 73 -0.42 4.35 -7.99
N LEU A 74 -0.71 3.39 -7.15
CA LEU A 74 0.27 2.62 -6.38
C LEU A 74 -0.20 1.17 -6.21
N ASN A 75 0.72 0.25 -6.04
CA ASN A 75 0.43 -1.18 -5.89
C ASN A 75 -0.58 -1.71 -6.94
N ASN A 76 -0.39 -1.29 -8.21
CA ASN A 76 -1.26 -1.63 -9.35
C ASN A 76 -2.74 -1.23 -9.19
N GLY A 77 -3.05 -0.27 -8.33
CA GLY A 77 -4.38 0.24 -8.07
C GLY A 77 -4.41 1.75 -7.81
N TYR A 78 -5.57 2.25 -7.47
CA TYR A 78 -5.83 3.67 -7.23
C TYR A 78 -6.19 3.90 -5.76
N GLN A 79 -5.67 4.98 -5.20
CA GLN A 79 -5.96 5.40 -3.82
C GLN A 79 -5.93 6.92 -3.70
N PHE A 80 -6.79 7.48 -2.84
CA PHE A 80 -6.69 8.89 -2.45
C PHE A 80 -5.66 9.05 -1.33
N LEU A 81 -4.71 9.96 -1.54
CA LEU A 81 -3.74 10.38 -0.53
C LEU A 81 -3.81 11.89 -0.33
N THR A 82 -3.31 12.37 0.79
CA THR A 82 -3.11 13.81 1.01
C THR A 82 -1.94 14.31 0.17
N LYS A 83 -2.08 15.50 -0.40
CA LYS A 83 -0.97 16.17 -1.10
C LYS A 83 0.17 16.47 -0.14
N LYS A 84 1.39 16.50 -0.67
CA LYS A 84 2.63 16.71 0.08
C LYS A 84 2.61 17.94 0.98
N ASP A 85 1.99 19.03 0.55
CA ASP A 85 1.91 20.29 1.28
C ASP A 85 1.19 20.16 2.63
N TYR A 86 0.37 19.14 2.80
CA TYR A 86 -0.39 18.87 4.03
C TYR A 86 0.23 17.79 4.91
N HIS A 87 1.33 17.14 4.48
CA HIS A 87 1.94 16.04 5.22
C HIS A 87 2.42 16.43 6.61
N GLU A 88 2.95 17.64 6.78
CA GLU A 88 3.38 18.11 8.11
C GLU A 88 2.20 18.21 9.09
N THR A 89 1.09 18.79 8.66
CA THR A 89 -0.14 18.89 9.47
C THR A 89 -0.69 17.50 9.82
N VAL A 90 -0.73 16.58 8.85
CA VAL A 90 -1.19 15.20 9.05
C VAL A 90 -0.26 14.47 10.01
N ASN A 91 1.06 14.64 9.87
CA ASN A 91 2.05 14.04 10.75
C ASN A 91 1.90 14.52 12.21
N GLN A 92 1.61 15.80 12.46
CA GLN A 92 1.35 16.32 13.81
C GLN A 92 0.14 15.61 14.44
N LEU A 93 -0.95 15.43 13.70
CA LEU A 93 -2.09 14.66 14.19
C LEU A 93 -1.71 13.20 14.49
N GLN A 94 -0.90 12.58 13.64
CA GLN A 94 -0.45 11.20 13.82
C GLN A 94 0.53 11.05 14.98
N LEU A 95 1.39 12.03 15.26
CA LEU A 95 2.27 12.03 16.44
C LEU A 95 1.48 11.91 17.74
N HIS A 96 0.36 12.61 17.84
CA HIS A 96 -0.54 12.50 19.00
C HIS A 96 -1.26 11.13 19.09
N ARG A 97 -1.46 10.45 17.98
CA ARG A 97 -2.12 9.13 17.91
C ARG A 97 -1.11 7.96 17.95
N SER A 98 0.17 8.21 17.71
CA SER A 98 1.16 7.18 17.42
C SER A 98 1.87 6.59 18.65
N LYS A 99 1.13 6.08 19.60
CA LYS A 99 1.64 4.99 20.46
C LYS A 99 1.92 3.69 19.68
N LYS A 100 1.88 3.72 18.34
CA LYS A 100 1.90 2.54 17.44
C LYS A 100 3.01 2.58 16.37
N LYS A 101 4.09 3.35 16.54
CA LYS A 101 5.24 3.24 15.64
C LYS A 101 5.86 1.85 15.74
N LEU A 102 6.39 1.35 14.63
CA LEU A 102 7.24 0.16 14.66
C LEU A 102 8.50 0.50 15.49
N SER A 103 8.92 -0.42 16.35
CA SER A 103 10.22 -0.30 17.02
C SER A 103 11.33 -0.46 15.99
N GLN A 104 12.53 0.01 16.30
CA GLN A 104 13.71 -0.20 15.47
C GLN A 104 13.89 -1.69 15.14
N ALA A 105 13.77 -2.56 16.14
CA ALA A 105 13.85 -4.01 15.95
C ALA A 105 12.83 -4.57 14.97
N ALA A 106 11.60 -4.05 14.99
CA ALA A 106 10.56 -4.46 14.02
C ALA A 106 10.84 -3.90 12.62
N MET A 107 11.37 -2.68 12.50
CA MET A 107 11.77 -2.10 11.19
C MET A 107 12.92 -2.89 10.56
N GLU A 108 13.96 -3.26 11.34
CA GLU A 108 15.06 -4.10 10.88
C GLU A 108 14.56 -5.47 10.39
N THR A 109 13.65 -6.10 11.16
CA THR A 109 13.04 -7.38 10.79
C THR A 109 12.23 -7.25 9.49
N LEU A 110 11.45 -6.18 9.35
CA LEU A 110 10.65 -5.91 8.15
C LEU A 110 11.56 -5.72 6.92
N ALA A 111 12.66 -4.97 7.07
CA ALA A 111 13.64 -4.79 6.00
C ALA A 111 14.24 -6.13 5.55
N ILE A 112 14.67 -6.99 6.48
CA ILE A 112 15.18 -8.33 6.15
C ILE A 112 14.15 -9.11 5.34
N ILE A 113 12.90 -9.15 5.79
CA ILE A 113 11.82 -9.85 5.07
C ILE A 113 11.65 -9.26 3.68
N ALA A 114 11.57 -7.94 3.53
CA ALA A 114 11.36 -7.27 2.25
C ALA A 114 12.44 -7.59 1.21
N TYR A 115 13.70 -7.69 1.63
CA TYR A 115 14.83 -7.97 0.72
C TYR A 115 15.15 -9.45 0.52
N ARG A 116 14.65 -10.35 1.39
CA ARG A 116 15.03 -11.78 1.39
C ARG A 116 13.86 -12.74 1.22
N GLN A 117 12.65 -12.22 1.12
CA GLN A 117 11.44 -13.02 0.98
C GLN A 117 11.44 -13.95 -0.26
N PRO A 118 10.81 -15.13 -0.16
CA PRO A 118 10.22 -15.71 1.05
C PRO A 118 11.28 -16.21 2.03
N ILE A 119 11.12 -15.96 3.34
CA ILE A 119 12.13 -16.22 4.36
C ILE A 119 11.51 -16.84 5.62
N THR A 120 12.24 -17.75 6.27
CA THR A 120 11.83 -18.36 7.54
C THR A 120 12.25 -17.51 8.76
N LYS A 121 11.57 -17.71 9.89
CA LYS A 121 11.96 -17.04 11.14
C LYS A 121 13.42 -17.34 11.55
N LEU A 122 13.85 -18.57 11.37
CA LEU A 122 15.22 -18.97 11.72
C LEU A 122 16.27 -18.18 10.92
N GLU A 123 16.04 -18.01 9.61
CA GLU A 123 16.93 -17.22 8.75
C GLU A 123 16.92 -15.74 9.14
N ILE A 124 15.76 -15.19 9.53
CA ILE A 124 15.67 -13.82 10.06
C ILE A 124 16.52 -13.69 11.32
N GLU A 125 16.41 -14.63 12.26
CA GLU A 125 17.18 -14.64 13.51
C GLU A 125 18.68 -14.81 13.28
N GLN A 126 19.07 -15.61 12.28
CA GLN A 126 20.48 -15.74 11.89
C GLN A 126 21.06 -14.41 11.36
N ILE A 127 20.28 -13.66 10.57
CA ILE A 127 20.73 -12.36 10.05
C ILE A 127 20.77 -11.32 11.17
N ARG A 128 19.79 -11.30 12.06
CA ARG A 128 19.69 -10.32 13.14
C ARG A 128 20.62 -10.63 14.35
N GLY A 129 21.02 -11.89 14.50
CA GLY A 129 21.79 -12.35 15.66
C GLY A 129 21.00 -12.41 16.98
N VAL A 130 19.69 -12.19 16.96
CA VAL A 130 18.80 -12.16 18.13
C VAL A 130 17.44 -12.77 17.82
N ASN A 131 16.71 -13.20 18.87
CA ASN A 131 15.34 -13.69 18.74
C ASN A 131 14.43 -12.64 18.10
N SER A 132 13.60 -13.07 17.16
CA SER A 132 12.73 -12.18 16.39
C SER A 132 11.23 -12.46 16.54
N ASP A 133 10.84 -13.35 17.47
CA ASP A 133 9.45 -13.75 17.69
C ASP A 133 8.52 -12.55 17.84
N TYR A 134 8.84 -11.65 18.76
CA TYR A 134 8.02 -10.46 19.02
C TYR A 134 7.93 -9.55 17.82
N SER A 135 9.03 -9.34 17.08
CA SER A 135 9.04 -8.48 15.89
C SER A 135 8.18 -9.07 14.77
N VAL A 136 8.33 -10.37 14.50
CA VAL A 136 7.53 -11.09 13.47
C VAL A 136 6.05 -11.07 13.85
N GLN A 137 5.70 -11.41 15.10
CA GLN A 137 4.34 -11.36 15.59
C GLN A 137 3.73 -9.95 15.38
N ARG A 138 4.47 -8.92 15.77
CA ARG A 138 4.04 -7.53 15.66
C ARG A 138 3.83 -7.07 14.22
N LEU A 139 4.67 -7.55 13.28
CA LEU A 139 4.53 -7.27 11.85
C LEU A 139 3.32 -7.98 11.24
N LEU A 140 3.02 -9.23 11.67
CA LEU A 140 1.79 -9.95 11.29
C LEU A 140 0.54 -9.25 11.82
N GLU A 141 0.53 -8.82 13.10
CA GLU A 141 -0.59 -8.06 13.69
C GLU A 141 -0.87 -6.73 12.98
N LYS A 142 0.18 -6.13 12.39
CA LYS A 142 0.07 -4.91 11.60
C LYS A 142 -0.20 -5.19 10.11
N GLU A 143 -0.32 -6.44 9.75
CA GLU A 143 -0.55 -6.89 8.38
C GLU A 143 0.51 -6.40 7.37
N LEU A 144 1.72 -6.04 7.84
CA LEU A 144 2.82 -5.62 6.97
C LEU A 144 3.54 -6.81 6.33
N ILE A 145 3.43 -7.98 6.95
CA ILE A 145 3.91 -9.25 6.39
C ILE A 145 2.78 -10.29 6.42
N SER A 146 2.90 -11.28 5.57
CA SER A 146 1.97 -12.41 5.47
C SER A 146 2.71 -13.74 5.48
N ILE A 147 1.98 -14.82 5.74
CA ILE A 147 2.49 -16.18 5.63
C ILE A 147 2.39 -16.61 4.16
N ASP A 148 3.55 -16.94 3.58
CA ASP A 148 3.71 -17.38 2.18
C ASP A 148 3.91 -18.90 2.08
N GLY A 149 3.28 -19.65 2.96
CA GLY A 149 3.35 -21.10 3.00
C GLY A 149 4.38 -21.66 3.99
N LYS A 150 4.95 -22.83 3.67
CA LYS A 150 5.95 -23.52 4.47
C LYS A 150 7.10 -23.99 3.57
N ALA A 151 8.31 -23.91 4.10
CA ALA A 151 9.48 -24.46 3.41
C ALA A 151 9.43 -25.99 3.28
N GLU A 152 10.06 -26.54 2.24
CA GLU A 152 10.16 -27.99 2.03
C GLU A 152 11.30 -28.65 2.83
N THR A 153 11.97 -27.89 3.69
CA THR A 153 13.04 -28.37 4.58
C THR A 153 12.50 -29.13 5.79
N PRO A 154 13.31 -29.99 6.46
CA PRO A 154 12.89 -30.67 7.67
C PRO A 154 12.30 -29.72 8.73
N GLY A 155 11.17 -30.12 9.33
CA GLY A 155 10.42 -29.27 10.23
C GLY A 155 9.41 -28.34 9.56
N ARG A 156 9.44 -28.21 8.22
CA ARG A 156 8.51 -27.41 7.41
C ARG A 156 8.22 -26.02 8.02
N PRO A 157 9.27 -25.20 8.26
CA PRO A 157 9.07 -23.90 8.89
C PRO A 157 8.23 -22.97 8.03
N ILE A 158 7.53 -22.05 8.69
CA ILE A 158 6.70 -21.02 8.03
C ILE A 158 7.60 -20.06 7.26
N LEU A 159 7.15 -19.71 6.05
CA LEU A 159 7.74 -18.68 5.20
C LEU A 159 6.94 -17.38 5.34
N TYR A 160 7.66 -16.27 5.41
CA TYR A 160 7.12 -14.93 5.51
C TYR A 160 7.48 -14.12 4.28
N SER A 161 6.52 -13.31 3.80
CA SER A 161 6.68 -12.34 2.72
C SER A 161 6.01 -11.03 3.10
N THR A 162 6.33 -9.94 2.41
CA THR A 162 5.62 -8.67 2.56
C THR A 162 4.19 -8.80 2.02
N SER A 163 3.27 -8.07 2.63
CA SER A 163 1.86 -8.03 2.22
C SER A 163 1.58 -6.94 1.19
N THR A 164 0.35 -6.89 0.68
CA THR A 164 -0.14 -5.76 -0.12
C THR A 164 -0.16 -4.46 0.67
N LEU A 165 -0.50 -4.51 1.97
CA LEU A 165 -0.49 -3.34 2.85
C LEU A 165 0.92 -2.75 3.03
N PHE A 166 1.97 -3.59 3.00
CA PHE A 166 3.36 -3.12 2.94
C PHE A 166 3.61 -2.27 1.71
N MET A 167 3.14 -2.73 0.53
CA MET A 167 3.30 -2.00 -0.72
C MET A 167 2.60 -0.63 -0.67
N ASP A 168 1.36 -0.61 -0.18
CA ASP A 168 0.59 0.62 0.01
C ASP A 168 1.25 1.56 1.03
N TYR A 169 1.74 1.02 2.15
CA TYR A 169 2.38 1.80 3.23
C TYR A 169 3.66 2.50 2.77
N PHE A 170 4.44 1.86 1.88
CA PHE A 170 5.66 2.42 1.34
C PHE A 170 5.49 3.07 -0.05
N GLY A 171 4.27 3.08 -0.61
CA GLY A 171 3.97 3.69 -1.90
C GLY A 171 4.64 2.97 -3.09
N LEU A 172 4.78 1.64 -3.01
CA LEU A 172 5.47 0.83 -4.00
C LEU A 172 4.48 0.15 -4.94
N ASN A 173 4.82 0.05 -6.21
CA ASN A 173 4.07 -0.76 -7.19
C ASN A 173 4.66 -2.18 -7.34
N ASN A 174 5.94 -2.35 -7.04
CA ASN A 174 6.62 -3.64 -7.02
C ASN A 174 7.87 -3.58 -6.13
N LEU A 175 8.37 -4.74 -5.71
CA LEU A 175 9.53 -4.86 -4.83
C LEU A 175 10.84 -4.36 -5.46
N ASN A 176 10.93 -4.28 -6.79
CA ASN A 176 12.12 -3.76 -7.48
C ASN A 176 12.31 -2.25 -7.26
N GLN A 177 11.29 -1.56 -6.75
CA GLN A 177 11.37 -0.14 -6.38
C GLN A 177 11.99 0.07 -4.99
N LEU A 178 12.27 -0.99 -4.24
CA LEU A 178 13.03 -0.87 -3.00
C LEU A 178 14.46 -0.37 -3.31
N PRO A 179 14.99 0.58 -2.51
CA PRO A 179 16.35 1.09 -2.68
C PRO A 179 17.36 -0.05 -2.71
N GLN A 180 18.30 -0.04 -3.65
CA GLN A 180 19.37 -1.01 -3.65
C GLN A 180 20.40 -0.64 -2.56
N LEU A 181 20.92 -1.65 -1.84
CA LEU A 181 21.93 -1.44 -0.80
C LEU A 181 23.15 -0.61 -1.29
N LYS A 182 23.44 -0.63 -2.59
CA LYS A 182 24.50 0.19 -3.22
C LYS A 182 24.15 1.69 -3.27
N ASP A 183 22.87 2.02 -3.30
CA ASP A 183 22.42 3.42 -3.39
C ASP A 183 22.44 4.11 -2.03
N ILE A 184 22.21 3.35 -0.95
CA ILE A 184 22.22 3.83 0.44
C ILE A 184 23.64 4.23 0.87
N VAL A 185 24.67 3.52 0.41
CA VAL A 185 26.09 3.79 0.76
C VAL A 185 26.61 5.08 0.11
N LYS A 186 25.99 5.56 -0.98
CA LYS A 186 26.43 6.80 -1.67
C LYS A 186 25.95 8.07 -0.96
N GLU A 187 24.86 8.05 -0.22
CA GLU A 187 24.35 9.24 0.46
C GLU A 187 25.10 9.55 1.77
N GLU A 188 25.64 8.54 2.47
CA GLU A 188 26.43 8.76 3.69
C GLU A 188 27.80 9.43 3.43
N ASN A 189 28.34 9.30 2.21
CA ASN A 189 29.64 9.89 1.86
C ASN A 189 29.58 11.34 1.34
N SER A 190 28.39 11.92 1.16
CA SER A 190 28.24 13.29 0.65
C SER A 190 28.12 14.36 1.74
N VAL A 191 28.10 14.00 3.01
CA VAL A 191 27.98 14.94 4.16
C VAL A 191 29.33 15.33 4.76
N GLY A 192 30.45 14.80 4.26
CA GLY A 192 31.80 14.99 4.81
C GLY A 192 32.72 15.96 4.10
N GLU A 193 32.35 16.59 2.99
CA GLU A 193 33.25 17.43 2.19
C GLU A 193 32.79 18.87 2.03
N ASN A 194 32.53 19.60 3.11
CA ASN A 194 32.49 21.07 3.07
C ASN A 194 32.81 21.64 4.45
N LEU A 195 34.06 21.52 4.89
CA LEU A 195 34.67 22.35 5.91
C LEU A 195 36.19 22.45 5.60
N GLU A 196 36.53 23.28 4.62
CA GLU A 196 37.77 24.08 4.56
C GLU A 196 37.49 25.45 4.03
#